data_462898d9eb4e6b0cd2d2ef8d1c81f288
#
_entry.id   462898d9eb4e6b0cd2d2ef8d1c81f288
#
_cell.length_a   1.000
_cell.length_b   1.000
_cell.length_c   1.000
_cell.angle_alpha   90.00
_cell.angle_beta   90.00
_cell.angle_gamma   90.00
#
_symmetry.space_group_name_H-M   'P 1'
#
loop_
_entity.id
_entity.type
_entity.pdbx_description
1 polymer ?
#
loop_
_entity_poly.entity_id
_entity_poly.type
_entity_poly.pdbx_seq_one_letter_code
_entity_poly.pdbx_strand_id
1 'polypeptide(L)'
;MIFVTVGTHEQPFNRLIQKIDELKKDGIIHEDVIIQTGFSTYEPKYCQWSKLIPYQQMVKNVADARIVITHGGPASFILPLQIGKTPIVVPRQHQFNEHVNDHQVEFARNVAQRMETIIPIEDIETLGDIITNYDQIVAGMGHGMSLSLIHISEPTRLQLIS
;
A
#
# COMPACT_ATOMS: atom_id res chain seq x y z
N MET A 1 11.66 0.77 -7.49
CA MET A 1 10.51 1.65 -7.78
C MET A 1 9.45 1.45 -6.72
N ILE A 2 8.79 2.51 -6.33
CA ILE A 2 7.67 2.47 -5.38
C ILE A 2 6.39 2.75 -6.15
N PHE A 3 5.40 1.90 -5.99
CA PHE A 3 4.09 2.09 -6.62
C PHE A 3 3.04 2.44 -5.56
N VAL A 4 2.30 3.52 -5.79
CA VAL A 4 1.30 4.01 -4.85
C VAL A 4 -0.06 4.03 -5.56
N THR A 5 -1.09 3.49 -4.92
CA THR A 5 -2.45 3.57 -5.46
C THR A 5 -3.44 3.95 -4.37
N VAL A 6 -4.32 4.89 -4.71
CA VAL A 6 -5.41 5.28 -3.81
C VAL A 6 -6.75 4.69 -4.26
N GLY A 7 -6.72 3.82 -5.27
CA GLY A 7 -7.93 3.21 -5.80
C GLY A 7 -8.76 4.17 -6.61
N THR A 8 -10.04 3.81 -6.80
CA THR A 8 -10.96 4.60 -7.63
C THR A 8 -12.14 5.15 -6.84
N HIS A 9 -12.04 5.20 -5.52
CA HIS A 9 -13.08 5.78 -4.67
C HIS A 9 -13.27 7.27 -5.02
N GLU A 10 -14.51 7.72 -5.01
CA GLU A 10 -14.82 9.08 -5.47
C GLU A 10 -14.30 10.18 -4.55
N GLN A 11 -14.07 9.91 -3.29
CA GLN A 11 -13.52 10.92 -2.38
C GLN A 11 -12.00 11.00 -2.56
N PRO A 12 -11.43 12.21 -2.54
CA PRO A 12 -9.99 12.36 -2.74
C PRO A 12 -9.19 11.81 -1.56
N PHE A 13 -7.94 11.41 -1.84
CA PHE A 13 -7.01 10.96 -0.82
C PHE A 13 -5.72 11.75 -0.94
N ASN A 14 -5.84 13.07 -0.85
CA ASN A 14 -4.70 13.96 -1.06
C ASN A 14 -3.61 13.81 0.00
N ARG A 15 -3.99 13.47 1.23
CA ARG A 15 -3.06 13.35 2.35
C ARG A 15 -1.92 12.37 2.03
N LEU A 16 -2.25 11.20 1.47
CA LEU A 16 -1.24 10.22 1.12
C LEU A 16 -0.39 10.69 -0.05
N ILE A 17 -1.02 11.18 -1.10
CA ILE A 17 -0.31 11.60 -2.32
C ILE A 17 0.65 12.74 -2.01
N GLN A 18 0.18 13.72 -1.24
CA GLN A 18 1.01 14.86 -0.86
C GLN A 18 2.20 14.42 -0.02
N LYS A 19 1.98 13.50 0.92
CA LYS A 19 3.08 13.02 1.76
C LYS A 19 4.14 12.30 0.94
N ILE A 20 3.74 11.46 0.00
CA ILE A 20 4.68 10.75 -0.87
C ILE A 20 5.48 11.74 -1.70
N ASP A 21 4.81 12.76 -2.26
CA ASP A 21 5.47 13.77 -3.07
C ASP A 21 6.51 14.55 -2.24
N GLU A 22 6.15 14.89 -1.02
CA GLU A 22 7.06 15.57 -0.08
C GLU A 22 8.27 14.72 0.26
N LEU A 23 8.06 13.44 0.49
CA LEU A 23 9.16 12.52 0.82
C LEU A 23 10.13 12.38 -0.36
N LYS A 24 9.61 12.38 -1.59
CA LYS A 24 10.46 12.35 -2.77
C LYS A 24 11.22 13.65 -2.93
N LYS A 25 10.56 14.78 -2.74
CA LYS A 25 11.18 16.10 -2.81
C LYS A 25 12.33 16.22 -1.81
N ASP A 26 12.11 15.75 -0.59
CA ASP A 26 13.09 15.90 0.49
C ASP A 26 14.22 14.88 0.44
N GLY A 27 14.19 13.97 -0.52
CA GLY A 27 15.25 12.99 -0.66
C GLY A 27 15.15 11.80 0.27
N ILE A 28 14.04 11.66 1.00
CA ILE A 28 13.80 10.49 1.83
C ILE A 28 13.57 9.27 0.95
N ILE A 29 12.86 9.46 -0.16
CA ILE A 29 12.68 8.42 -1.15
C ILE A 29 13.71 8.63 -2.25
N HIS A 30 14.54 7.62 -2.49
CA HIS A 30 15.65 7.72 -3.45
C HIS A 30 15.37 7.04 -4.78
N GLU A 31 14.23 6.38 -4.92
CA GLU A 31 13.91 5.64 -6.14
C GLU A 31 12.71 6.25 -6.85
N ASP A 32 12.45 5.81 -8.07
CA ASP A 32 11.32 6.30 -8.84
C ASP A 32 10.01 5.96 -8.15
N VAL A 33 9.03 6.83 -8.28
CA VAL A 33 7.71 6.65 -7.69
C VAL A 33 6.66 6.83 -8.78
N ILE A 34 5.72 5.90 -8.85
CA ILE A 34 4.57 5.98 -9.75
C ILE A 34 3.31 5.96 -8.89
N ILE A 35 2.43 6.93 -9.10
CA ILE A 35 1.22 7.08 -8.31
C ILE A 35 -0.02 6.99 -9.18
N GLN A 36 -0.99 6.17 -8.78
CA GLN A 36 -2.33 6.26 -9.32
C GLN A 36 -3.12 7.17 -8.39
N THR A 37 -3.50 8.34 -8.89
CA THR A 37 -4.12 9.37 -8.05
C THR A 37 -5.64 9.24 -7.95
N GLY A 38 -6.28 8.48 -8.84
CA GLY A 38 -7.73 8.32 -8.82
C GLY A 38 -8.44 9.65 -8.90
N PHE A 39 -9.34 9.90 -7.95
CA PHE A 39 -10.11 11.14 -7.91
C PHE A 39 -9.50 12.19 -6.98
N SER A 40 -8.27 11.98 -6.54
CA SER A 40 -7.57 12.98 -5.73
C SER A 40 -7.27 14.22 -6.55
N THR A 41 -7.20 15.37 -5.88
CA THR A 41 -7.03 16.65 -6.55
C THR A 41 -5.59 17.17 -6.49
N TYR A 42 -4.76 16.62 -5.62
CA TYR A 42 -3.36 17.03 -5.54
C TYR A 42 -2.59 16.42 -6.71
N GLU A 43 -1.85 17.25 -7.43
CA GLU A 43 -1.04 16.80 -8.55
C GLU A 43 0.44 16.73 -8.13
N PRO A 44 1.01 15.51 -8.05
CA PRO A 44 2.41 15.38 -7.63
C PRO A 44 3.37 16.10 -8.57
N LYS A 45 4.41 16.68 -8.01
CA LYS A 45 5.43 17.41 -8.78
C LYS A 45 6.72 16.63 -8.90
N TYR A 46 7.00 15.73 -8.00
CA TYR A 46 8.26 15.01 -7.93
C TYR A 46 8.12 13.53 -8.25
N CYS A 47 6.91 13.08 -8.56
CA CYS A 47 6.60 11.69 -8.87
C CYS A 47 5.85 11.60 -10.19
N GLN A 48 5.95 10.46 -10.86
CA GLN A 48 5.11 10.17 -12.01
C GLN A 48 3.72 9.80 -11.51
N TRP A 49 2.67 10.22 -12.24
CA TRP A 49 1.33 9.91 -11.80
C TRP A 49 0.36 9.83 -12.96
N SER A 50 -0.72 9.10 -12.76
CA SER A 50 -1.87 9.02 -13.66
C SER A 50 -3.12 8.85 -12.83
N LYS A 51 -4.23 9.38 -13.32
CA LYS A 51 -5.49 9.24 -12.60
C LYS A 51 -5.95 7.79 -12.57
N LEU A 52 -5.95 7.14 -13.72
CA LEU A 52 -6.38 5.76 -13.85
C LEU A 52 -5.31 4.98 -14.60
N ILE A 53 -5.12 3.75 -14.19
CA ILE A 53 -4.13 2.87 -14.81
C ILE A 53 -4.85 1.58 -15.17
N PRO A 54 -4.71 1.10 -16.43
CA PRO A 54 -5.34 -0.16 -16.82
C PRO A 54 -4.91 -1.31 -15.92
N TYR A 55 -5.80 -2.28 -15.72
CA TYR A 55 -5.53 -3.37 -14.78
C TYR A 55 -4.22 -4.09 -15.09
N GLN A 56 -3.95 -4.36 -16.36
CA GLN A 56 -2.72 -5.07 -16.74
C GLN A 56 -1.48 -4.28 -16.33
N GLN A 57 -1.52 -2.94 -16.49
CA GLN A 57 -0.41 -2.10 -16.07
C GLN A 57 -0.31 -2.03 -14.56
N MET A 58 -1.44 -2.07 -13.84
CA MET A 58 -1.44 -2.14 -12.39
C MET A 58 -0.71 -3.39 -11.91
N VAL A 59 -1.04 -4.54 -12.50
CA VAL A 59 -0.40 -5.80 -12.14
C VAL A 59 1.11 -5.73 -12.38
N LYS A 60 1.51 -5.17 -13.52
CA LYS A 60 2.92 -5.04 -13.84
C LYS A 60 3.63 -4.12 -12.85
N ASN A 61 3.02 -2.98 -12.52
CA ASN A 61 3.61 -2.05 -11.57
C ASN A 61 3.78 -2.69 -10.20
N VAL A 62 2.78 -3.43 -9.74
CA VAL A 62 2.84 -4.11 -8.44
C VAL A 62 3.95 -5.16 -8.46
N ALA A 63 4.08 -5.91 -9.57
CA ALA A 63 5.11 -6.94 -9.67
C ALA A 63 6.52 -6.34 -9.69
N ASP A 64 6.69 -5.21 -10.36
CA ASP A 64 8.00 -4.59 -10.51
C ASP A 64 8.40 -3.74 -9.31
N ALA A 65 7.46 -3.32 -8.48
CA ALA A 65 7.74 -2.40 -7.38
C ALA A 65 8.47 -3.10 -6.23
N ARG A 66 9.43 -2.40 -5.64
CA ARG A 66 10.05 -2.86 -4.42
C ARG A 66 9.10 -2.67 -3.25
N ILE A 67 8.39 -1.56 -3.23
CA ILE A 67 7.40 -1.24 -2.19
C ILE A 67 6.09 -0.88 -2.88
N VAL A 68 5.00 -1.45 -2.39
CA VAL A 68 3.65 -1.10 -2.83
C VAL A 68 2.95 -0.42 -1.67
N ILE A 69 2.40 0.76 -1.93
CA ILE A 69 1.66 1.53 -0.92
C ILE A 69 0.24 1.69 -1.43
N THR A 70 -0.74 1.25 -0.65
CA THR A 70 -2.14 1.28 -1.07
C THR A 70 -3.00 1.94 -0.02
N HIS A 71 -4.19 2.37 -0.45
CA HIS A 71 -5.23 2.72 0.51
C HIS A 71 -5.82 1.44 1.09
N GLY A 72 -6.75 1.57 2.05
CA GLY A 72 -7.26 0.41 2.77
C GLY A 72 -8.39 -0.35 2.07
N GLY A 73 -8.62 -0.10 0.80
CA GLY A 73 -9.61 -0.86 0.05
C GLY A 73 -9.11 -2.27 -0.22
N PRO A 74 -9.89 -3.31 0.12
CA PRO A 74 -9.39 -4.69 0.02
C PRO A 74 -8.88 -5.07 -1.35
N ALA A 75 -9.58 -4.67 -2.40
CA ALA A 75 -9.16 -5.01 -3.76
C ALA A 75 -7.77 -4.48 -4.09
N SER A 76 -7.39 -3.34 -3.49
CA SER A 76 -6.11 -2.72 -3.81
C SER A 76 -4.94 -3.41 -3.13
N PHE A 77 -5.09 -3.89 -1.89
CA PHE A 77 -3.93 -4.49 -1.24
C PHE A 77 -3.90 -6.01 -1.32
N ILE A 78 -4.98 -6.64 -1.75
CA ILE A 78 -4.96 -8.09 -1.97
C ILE A 78 -4.03 -8.46 -3.13
N LEU A 79 -3.99 -7.67 -4.18
CA LEU A 79 -3.14 -7.95 -5.34
C LEU A 79 -1.65 -8.08 -4.96
N PRO A 80 -1.05 -7.14 -4.23
CA PRO A 80 0.34 -7.34 -3.82
C PRO A 80 0.52 -8.56 -2.92
N LEU A 81 -0.46 -8.88 -2.08
CA LEU A 81 -0.37 -10.08 -1.25
C LEU A 81 -0.34 -11.34 -2.08
N GLN A 82 -1.15 -11.40 -3.14
CA GLN A 82 -1.18 -12.57 -4.02
C GLN A 82 0.15 -12.78 -4.74
N ILE A 83 0.90 -11.71 -4.95
CA ILE A 83 2.19 -11.79 -5.63
C ILE A 83 3.33 -12.05 -4.62
N GLY A 84 3.02 -12.05 -3.33
CA GLY A 84 4.02 -12.33 -2.30
C GLY A 84 4.71 -11.09 -1.77
N LYS A 85 4.12 -9.91 -1.97
CA LYS A 85 4.68 -8.66 -1.45
C LYS A 85 3.96 -8.25 -0.19
N THR A 86 4.62 -7.43 0.61
CA THR A 86 4.06 -6.89 1.85
C THR A 86 3.71 -5.42 1.62
N PRO A 87 2.44 -5.11 1.35
CA PRO A 87 2.06 -3.72 1.07
C PRO A 87 2.02 -2.88 2.34
N ILE A 88 2.36 -1.59 2.17
CA ILE A 88 2.08 -0.60 3.19
C ILE A 88 0.66 -0.14 2.93
N VAL A 89 -0.22 -0.27 3.93
CA VAL A 89 -1.63 0.06 3.78
C VAL A 89 -1.95 1.29 4.60
N VAL A 90 -2.36 2.36 3.91
CA VAL A 90 -2.75 3.61 4.54
C VAL A 90 -4.25 3.73 4.37
N PRO A 91 -5.05 3.35 5.38
CA PRO A 91 -6.50 3.36 5.22
C PRO A 91 -7.04 4.79 5.15
N ARG A 92 -8.08 4.96 4.36
CA ARG A 92 -8.81 6.22 4.32
C ARG A 92 -9.52 6.40 5.64
N GLN A 93 -9.58 7.64 6.13
CA GLN A 93 -10.19 7.93 7.43
C GLN A 93 -11.31 8.95 7.28
N HIS A 94 -12.40 8.70 7.99
CA HIS A 94 -13.56 9.60 7.96
C HIS A 94 -13.19 11.00 8.47
N GLN A 95 -12.34 11.08 9.47
CA GLN A 95 -11.97 12.38 10.05
C GLN A 95 -11.25 13.30 9.06
N PHE A 96 -10.71 12.75 7.97
CA PHE A 96 -10.05 13.55 6.93
C PHE A 96 -10.89 13.65 5.67
N ASN A 97 -12.17 13.26 5.74
CA ASN A 97 -13.09 13.28 4.60
C ASN A 97 -12.63 12.40 3.43
N GLU A 98 -11.92 11.33 3.74
CA GLU A 98 -11.40 10.41 2.73
C GLU A 98 -12.34 9.23 2.49
N HIS A 99 -13.26 9.02 3.39
CA HIS A 99 -14.24 7.96 3.30
C HIS A 99 -15.47 8.32 4.13
N VAL A 100 -16.59 7.68 3.85
CA VAL A 100 -17.83 7.93 4.60
C VAL A 100 -17.81 7.34 6.00
N ASN A 101 -16.85 6.45 6.28
CA ASN A 101 -16.71 5.82 7.60
C ASN A 101 -15.26 5.37 7.78
N ASP A 102 -14.97 4.66 8.88
CA ASP A 102 -13.65 4.15 9.17
C ASP A 102 -13.50 2.65 8.94
N HIS A 103 -14.33 2.07 8.07
CA HIS A 103 -14.26 0.62 7.81
C HIS A 103 -12.90 0.18 7.27
N GLN A 104 -12.23 1.03 6.49
CA GLN A 104 -10.89 0.69 5.99
C GLN A 104 -9.88 0.59 7.12
N VAL A 105 -9.99 1.47 8.12
CA VAL A 105 -9.11 1.42 9.30
C VAL A 105 -9.32 0.12 10.05
N GLU A 106 -10.57 -0.23 10.33
CA GLU A 106 -10.90 -1.44 11.06
C GLU A 106 -10.46 -2.68 10.30
N PHE A 107 -10.69 -2.70 9.00
CA PHE A 107 -10.33 -3.85 8.18
C PHE A 107 -8.82 -4.04 8.13
N ALA A 108 -8.07 -2.96 7.94
CA ALA A 108 -6.61 -3.05 7.90
C ALA A 108 -6.04 -3.53 9.23
N ARG A 109 -6.59 -3.06 10.35
CA ARG A 109 -6.17 -3.54 11.67
C ARG A 109 -6.40 -5.03 11.82
N ASN A 110 -7.58 -5.51 11.39
CA ASN A 110 -7.90 -6.92 11.51
C ASN A 110 -6.99 -7.78 10.65
N VAL A 111 -6.72 -7.36 9.43
CA VAL A 111 -5.83 -8.11 8.55
C VAL A 111 -4.41 -8.15 9.13
N ALA A 112 -3.92 -7.02 9.63
CA ALA A 112 -2.58 -6.96 10.19
C ALA A 112 -2.44 -7.87 11.40
N GLN A 113 -3.46 -7.93 12.26
CA GLN A 113 -3.41 -8.78 13.45
C GLN A 113 -3.46 -10.26 13.10
N ARG A 114 -4.23 -10.61 12.07
CA ARG A 114 -4.39 -12.02 11.72
C ARG A 114 -3.26 -12.58 10.90
N MET A 115 -2.82 -11.81 9.92
CA MET A 115 -1.93 -12.34 8.89
C MET A 115 -0.52 -11.81 8.98
N GLU A 116 -0.32 -10.67 9.62
CA GLU A 116 0.99 -10.02 9.71
C GLU A 116 1.66 -9.89 8.34
N THR A 117 0.85 -9.66 7.29
CA THR A 117 1.35 -9.57 5.92
C THR A 117 1.23 -8.18 5.35
N ILE A 118 0.69 -7.23 6.10
CA ILE A 118 0.62 -5.85 5.68
C ILE A 118 1.21 -4.95 6.77
N ILE A 119 1.61 -3.75 6.37
CA ILE A 119 2.09 -2.74 7.31
C ILE A 119 1.04 -1.63 7.34
N PRO A 120 0.15 -1.61 8.35
CA PRO A 120 -0.90 -0.60 8.41
C PRO A 120 -0.33 0.70 8.96
N ILE A 121 -0.69 1.82 8.35
CA ILE A 121 -0.27 3.14 8.79
C ILE A 121 -1.50 4.00 8.99
N GLU A 122 -1.76 4.40 10.21
CA GLU A 122 -2.85 5.32 10.53
C GLU A 122 -2.34 6.75 10.73
N ASP A 123 -1.08 6.89 11.12
CA ASP A 123 -0.46 8.20 11.26
C ASP A 123 0.50 8.41 10.09
N ILE A 124 0.13 9.32 9.19
CA ILE A 124 0.87 9.55 7.97
C ILE A 124 2.31 10.06 8.24
N GLU A 125 2.55 10.64 9.40
CA GLU A 125 3.88 11.15 9.73
C GLU A 125 4.90 10.02 9.91
N THR A 126 4.45 8.80 10.14
CA THR A 126 5.35 7.66 10.27
C THR A 126 5.76 7.07 8.92
N LEU A 127 5.15 7.51 7.83
CA LEU A 127 5.35 6.89 6.53
C LEU A 127 6.81 6.95 6.06
N GLY A 128 7.48 8.09 6.27
CA GLY A 128 8.87 8.24 5.87
C GLY A 128 9.78 7.23 6.54
N ASP A 129 9.61 7.04 7.84
CA ASP A 129 10.42 6.08 8.60
C ASP A 129 10.13 4.65 8.15
N ILE A 130 8.88 4.34 7.89
CA ILE A 130 8.49 3.00 7.45
C ILE A 130 9.11 2.70 6.09
N ILE A 131 9.09 3.64 5.16
CA ILE A 131 9.72 3.45 3.85
C ILE A 131 11.23 3.27 4.00
N THR A 132 11.87 4.09 4.82
CA THR A 132 13.31 4.01 5.03
C THR A 132 13.73 2.66 5.60
N ASN A 133 12.94 2.11 6.50
CA ASN A 133 13.25 0.86 7.18
C ASN A 133 12.49 -0.34 6.63
N TYR A 134 11.90 -0.20 5.45
CA TYR A 134 10.98 -1.20 4.90
C TYR A 134 11.58 -2.60 4.87
N ASP A 135 12.79 -2.76 4.34
CA ASP A 135 13.38 -4.08 4.19
C ASP A 135 13.59 -4.77 5.55
N GLN A 136 13.98 -4.01 6.56
CA GLN A 136 14.17 -4.55 7.90
C GLN A 136 12.83 -4.94 8.53
N ILE A 137 11.80 -4.12 8.32
CA ILE A 137 10.47 -4.40 8.86
C ILE A 137 9.91 -5.67 8.25
N VAL A 138 10.00 -5.81 6.94
CA VAL A 138 9.50 -6.98 6.23
C VAL A 138 10.27 -8.24 6.65
N ALA A 139 11.57 -8.13 6.81
CA ALA A 139 12.38 -9.27 7.24
C ALA A 139 11.93 -9.79 8.61
N GLY A 140 11.58 -8.89 9.53
CA GLY A 140 11.07 -9.28 10.83
C GLY A 140 9.69 -9.90 10.77
N MET A 141 8.83 -9.39 9.91
CA MET A 141 7.48 -9.93 9.75
C MET A 141 7.50 -11.29 9.08
N GLY A 142 8.36 -11.45 8.12
CA GLY A 142 8.37 -12.65 7.29
C GLY A 142 8.58 -13.92 8.04
N HIS A 143 9.24 -13.86 9.19
CA HIS A 143 9.56 -15.06 9.91
C HIS A 143 8.32 -15.81 10.39
N GLY A 144 7.36 -15.11 10.92
CA GLY A 144 6.15 -15.74 11.40
C GLY A 144 5.31 -16.31 10.29
N MET A 145 5.39 -15.69 9.12
CA MET A 145 4.58 -16.13 8.01
C MET A 145 5.15 -17.27 7.28
N SER A 146 6.39 -17.18 6.95
CA SER A 146 7.00 -18.13 6.03
C SER A 146 6.94 -19.53 6.53
N LEU A 147 6.82 -19.73 7.81
CA LEU A 147 6.79 -21.05 8.31
C LEU A 147 5.46 -21.70 8.27
N SER A 148 4.45 -20.97 8.29
CA SER A 148 3.14 -21.55 8.32
C SER A 148 2.54 -21.73 7.00
N LEU A 149 3.06 -21.21 6.15
CA LEU A 149 2.36 -21.25 4.95
C LEU A 149 2.96 -21.80 3.89
N ILE A 150 3.57 -21.95 4.09
CA ILE A 150 3.92 -22.17 3.13
C ILE A 150 3.81 -23.00 2.81
N HIS A 151 3.76 -23.18 3.36
CA HIS A 151 3.25 -23.54 3.10
C HIS A 151 2.58 -23.51 2.87
N ILE A 152 2.56 -23.74 2.99
CA ILE A 152 1.70 -23.59 2.57
C ILE A 152 1.61 -23.30 1.99
N SER A 153 2.07 -23.53 1.65
CA SER A 153 1.55 -23.21 1.08
C SER A 153 1.47 -23.14 0.58
N GLU A 154 1.77 -23.50 0.32
CA GLU A 154 1.29 -23.42 -0.28
C GLU A 154 0.71 -23.35 -0.57
N PRO A 155 0.70 -23.45 -0.57
CA PRO A 155 -0.14 -23.24 -0.95
C PRO A 155 -0.84 -23.16 -0.81
N THR A 156 -0.98 -23.14 -0.51
CA THR A 156 -1.89 -22.85 -0.39
C THR A 156 -2.16 -22.21 -0.26
N ARG A 157 -1.90 -22.08 -0.13
CA ARG A 157 -2.14 -21.25 -0.03
C ARG A 157 -2.50 -20.62 -0.43
N LEU A 158 -2.33 -20.36 -0.87
CA LEU A 158 -2.91 -19.59 -1.33
C LEU A 158 -4.02 -19.67 -1.68
N GLN A 159 -4.37 -20.22 -1.66
CA GLN A 159 -5.56 -20.26 -1.74
C GLN A 159 -6.34 -19.76 -0.86
N LEU A 160 -5.96 -19.69 -0.01
CA LEU A 160 -6.78 -19.12 0.82
C LEU A 160 -7.24 -17.85 0.43
N ILE A 161 -6.61 -17.22 -0.27
CA ILE A 161 -7.00 -15.99 -0.63
C ILE A 161 -7.85 -15.93 -1.77
N SER A 162 -7.78 -16.78 -2.57
CA SER A 162 -8.51 -16.62 -3.78
C SER A 162 -9.95 -16.65 -3.70
#